data_3feba881d19c4343082529ad9b46242f
#
_entry.id   3feba881d19c4343082529ad9b46242f
#
_cell.length_a   1.000
_cell.length_b   1.000
_cell.length_c   1.000
_cell.angle_alpha   90.00
_cell.angle_beta   90.00
_cell.angle_gamma   90.00
#
_symmetry.space_group_name_H-M   'P 1'
#
loop_
_entity.id
_entity.type
_entity.pdbx_description
1 polymer ?
#
loop_
_entity_poly.entity_id
_entity_poly.type
_entity_poly.pdbx_seq_one_letter_code
_entity_poly.pdbx_strand_id
1 'polypeptide(L)'
;MIAVGIDVSKSKSTVAILNSDGTPLARPFNMAHTLPEMNSFVERLRAFDTPVTILMEYTGHYHYPVLKKLQAEGFPVCLINPYQMKKYGDVEIHKAKTDRKDAVRIATYALEKAYKLTPYSAMEQKYEDLRFLSRQYGQRIADVSRLKTQLLDHLDQTMPGITSLLALKSRTPDNCVLLLFIKRFNSFDEIHRIGKPRFLSVSSTLTR
;
A
#
# COMPACT_ATOMS: atom_id res chain seq x y z
N MET A 1 9.65 -27.60 -18.47
CA MET A 1 9.10 -26.38 -17.80
C MET A 1 9.79 -26.22 -16.46
N ILE A 2 10.21 -25.02 -16.15
CA ILE A 2 10.78 -24.68 -14.83
C ILE A 2 9.73 -23.89 -14.05
N ALA A 3 9.54 -24.23 -12.77
CA ALA A 3 8.66 -23.48 -11.87
C ALA A 3 9.47 -22.68 -10.87
N VAL A 4 9.12 -21.42 -10.73
CA VAL A 4 9.71 -20.48 -9.78
C VAL A 4 8.65 -20.04 -8.79
N GLY A 5 8.86 -20.35 -7.52
CA GLY A 5 8.02 -19.92 -6.41
C GLY A 5 8.68 -18.76 -5.67
N ILE A 6 7.96 -17.68 -5.48
CA ILE A 6 8.47 -16.48 -4.80
C ILE A 6 7.55 -16.17 -3.61
N ASP A 7 8.08 -16.33 -2.41
CA ASP A 7 7.46 -15.86 -1.18
C ASP A 7 7.97 -14.45 -0.86
N VAL A 8 7.06 -13.48 -0.86
CA VAL A 8 7.39 -12.04 -0.78
C VAL A 8 7.26 -11.53 0.64
N SER A 9 8.29 -10.84 1.13
CA SER A 9 8.26 -10.07 2.36
C SER A 9 8.66 -8.60 2.12
N LYS A 10 8.70 -7.79 3.17
CA LYS A 10 8.83 -6.31 3.07
C LYS A 10 10.08 -5.84 2.28
N SER A 11 11.23 -6.47 2.47
CA SER A 11 12.51 -6.00 1.90
C SER A 11 13.26 -7.05 1.10
N LYS A 12 12.77 -8.28 1.13
CA LYS A 12 13.37 -9.43 0.45
C LYS A 12 12.29 -10.41 0.03
N SER A 13 12.61 -11.28 -0.90
CA SER A 13 11.80 -12.44 -1.26
C SER A 13 12.62 -13.71 -1.08
N THR A 14 11.96 -14.81 -0.69
CA THR A 14 12.57 -16.13 -0.74
C THR A 14 12.15 -16.81 -2.03
N VAL A 15 13.12 -17.31 -2.78
CA VAL A 15 12.92 -17.90 -4.11
C VAL A 15 13.28 -19.39 -4.08
N ALA A 16 12.41 -20.20 -4.67
CA ALA A 16 12.69 -21.60 -4.98
C ALA A 16 12.52 -21.83 -6.47
N ILE A 17 13.40 -22.65 -7.05
CA ILE A 17 13.39 -23.02 -8.48
C ILE A 17 13.35 -24.52 -8.59
N LEU A 18 12.31 -25.04 -9.20
CA LEU A 18 12.10 -26.49 -9.39
C LEU A 18 12.10 -26.84 -10.88
N ASN A 19 12.63 -28.01 -11.17
CA ASN A 19 12.48 -28.63 -12.49
C ASN A 19 11.06 -29.22 -12.66
N SER A 20 10.74 -29.69 -13.85
CA SER A 20 9.42 -30.27 -14.21
C SER A 20 9.07 -31.52 -13.40
N ASP A 21 10.04 -32.23 -12.85
CA ASP A 21 9.87 -33.38 -11.99
C ASP A 21 9.76 -33.05 -10.49
N GLY A 22 9.78 -31.74 -10.16
CA GLY A 22 9.72 -31.25 -8.78
C GLY A 22 11.07 -31.22 -8.07
N THR A 23 12.18 -31.61 -8.72
CA THR A 23 13.51 -31.54 -8.10
C THR A 23 14.01 -30.10 -8.04
N PRO A 24 14.62 -29.67 -6.89
CA PRO A 24 15.16 -28.33 -6.79
C PRO A 24 16.41 -28.15 -7.67
N LEU A 25 16.40 -27.17 -8.58
CA LEU A 25 17.56 -26.76 -9.38
C LEU A 25 18.58 -25.98 -8.57
N ALA A 26 18.18 -25.44 -7.44
CA ALA A 26 19.03 -24.78 -6.46
C ALA A 26 18.38 -24.82 -5.07
N ARG A 27 19.21 -24.67 -4.03
CA ARG A 27 18.68 -24.46 -2.67
C ARG A 27 17.88 -23.15 -2.65
N PRO A 28 16.73 -23.09 -1.97
CA PRO A 28 15.98 -21.84 -1.83
C PRO A 28 16.87 -20.74 -1.23
N PHE A 29 16.81 -19.56 -1.85
CA PHE A 29 17.68 -18.43 -1.50
C PHE A 29 16.86 -17.16 -1.28
N ASN A 30 17.44 -16.21 -0.55
CA ASN A 30 16.86 -14.88 -0.37
C ASN A 30 17.36 -13.97 -1.48
N MET A 31 16.48 -13.12 -1.98
CA MET A 31 16.74 -12.05 -2.94
C MET A 31 16.27 -10.74 -2.30
N ALA A 32 17.15 -9.80 -2.02
CA ALA A 32 16.78 -8.48 -1.55
C ALA A 32 16.07 -7.69 -2.68
N HIS A 33 15.18 -6.79 -2.33
CA HIS A 33 14.48 -5.95 -3.31
C HIS A 33 15.37 -4.77 -3.78
N THR A 34 16.63 -5.06 -4.09
CA THR A 34 17.60 -4.12 -4.66
C THR A 34 17.78 -4.39 -6.15
N LEU A 35 18.10 -3.35 -6.92
CA LEU A 35 18.31 -3.51 -8.37
C LEU A 35 19.40 -4.52 -8.73
N PRO A 36 20.57 -4.54 -8.05
CA PRO A 36 21.60 -5.53 -8.36
C PRO A 36 21.13 -6.98 -8.17
N GLU A 37 20.47 -7.29 -7.05
CA GLU A 37 19.99 -8.65 -6.79
C GLU A 37 18.83 -9.06 -7.71
N MET A 38 17.91 -8.15 -8.00
CA MET A 38 16.85 -8.42 -8.97
C MET A 38 17.40 -8.62 -10.39
N ASN A 39 18.44 -7.87 -10.80
CA ASN A 39 19.11 -8.08 -12.08
C ASN A 39 19.81 -9.45 -12.13
N SER A 40 20.56 -9.80 -11.09
CA SER A 40 21.21 -11.12 -10.97
C SER A 40 20.19 -12.26 -11.05
N PHE A 41 19.03 -12.07 -10.44
CA PHE A 41 17.94 -13.05 -10.53
C PHE A 41 17.38 -13.16 -11.95
N VAL A 42 17.17 -12.04 -12.63
CA VAL A 42 16.73 -12.01 -14.04
C VAL A 42 17.73 -12.77 -14.96
N GLU A 43 19.02 -12.47 -14.82
CA GLU A 43 20.07 -13.18 -15.58
C GLU A 43 20.04 -14.69 -15.33
N ARG A 44 19.83 -15.09 -14.08
CA ARG A 44 19.69 -16.50 -13.73
C ARG A 44 18.45 -17.14 -14.39
N LEU A 45 17.34 -16.42 -14.48
CA LEU A 45 16.13 -16.92 -15.16
C LEU A 45 16.35 -17.02 -16.67
N ARG A 46 17.09 -16.09 -17.28
CA ARG A 46 17.43 -16.11 -18.71
C ARG A 46 18.38 -17.24 -19.12
N ALA A 47 19.18 -17.72 -18.16
CA ALA A 47 20.09 -18.85 -18.40
C ALA A 47 19.37 -20.20 -18.58
N PHE A 48 18.05 -20.26 -18.41
CA PHE A 48 17.30 -21.49 -18.64
C PHE A 48 16.79 -21.52 -20.09
N ASP A 49 17.10 -22.59 -20.81
CA ASP A 49 16.65 -22.82 -22.20
C ASP A 49 15.18 -23.29 -22.29
N THR A 50 14.50 -23.41 -21.17
CA THR A 50 13.12 -23.90 -21.09
C THR A 50 12.18 -22.84 -20.55
N PRO A 51 10.88 -22.88 -20.96
CA PRO A 51 9.90 -21.94 -20.42
C PRO A 51 9.83 -21.94 -18.91
N VAL A 52 9.86 -20.74 -18.34
CA VAL A 52 9.79 -20.50 -16.89
C VAL A 52 8.41 -20.02 -16.53
N THR A 53 7.76 -20.69 -15.56
CA THR A 53 6.52 -20.24 -14.95
C THR A 53 6.84 -19.66 -13.56
N ILE A 54 6.53 -18.39 -13.36
CA ILE A 54 6.78 -17.70 -12.10
C ILE A 54 5.46 -17.52 -11.37
N LEU A 55 5.39 -18.06 -10.16
CA LEU A 55 4.28 -17.86 -9.24
C LEU A 55 4.76 -17.09 -8.01
N MET A 56 4.06 -16.01 -7.69
CA MET A 56 4.40 -15.15 -6.56
C MET A 56 3.21 -15.06 -5.61
N GLU A 57 3.43 -15.35 -4.33
CA GLU A 57 2.43 -15.07 -3.30
C GLU A 57 2.45 -13.58 -2.99
N TYR A 58 1.29 -12.91 -3.10
CA TYR A 58 1.21 -11.49 -2.83
C TYR A 58 0.67 -11.22 -1.43
N THR A 59 1.46 -10.52 -0.63
CA THR A 59 1.06 -10.00 0.67
C THR A 59 1.14 -8.48 0.65
N GLY A 60 -0.02 -7.82 0.73
CA GLY A 60 -0.10 -6.36 0.65
C GLY A 60 0.46 -5.81 -0.66
N HIS A 61 1.40 -4.86 -0.59
CA HIS A 61 1.98 -4.17 -1.75
C HIS A 61 3.47 -4.49 -1.97
N TYR A 62 4.07 -5.38 -1.16
CA TYR A 62 5.51 -5.65 -1.22
C TYR A 62 5.96 -6.41 -2.47
N HIS A 63 5.05 -7.06 -3.16
CA HIS A 63 5.33 -7.81 -4.39
C HIS A 63 5.57 -6.90 -5.61
N TYR A 64 5.06 -5.66 -5.63
CA TYR A 64 5.11 -4.79 -6.80
C TYR A 64 6.52 -4.53 -7.37
N PRO A 65 7.57 -4.26 -6.58
CA PRO A 65 8.90 -4.03 -7.15
C PRO A 65 9.42 -5.24 -7.93
N VAL A 66 9.23 -6.44 -7.41
CA VAL A 66 9.66 -7.69 -8.03
C VAL A 66 8.80 -7.99 -9.26
N LEU A 67 7.47 -7.86 -9.14
CA LEU A 67 6.53 -8.06 -10.24
C LEU A 67 6.86 -7.14 -11.43
N LYS A 68 6.96 -5.83 -11.19
CA LYS A 68 7.26 -4.85 -12.25
C LYS A 68 8.61 -5.12 -12.92
N LYS A 69 9.64 -5.48 -12.14
CA LYS A 69 10.94 -5.82 -12.69
C LYS A 69 10.86 -7.04 -13.60
N LEU A 70 10.24 -8.12 -13.16
CA LEU A 70 10.12 -9.35 -13.96
C LEU A 70 9.28 -9.14 -15.22
N GLN A 71 8.18 -8.38 -15.12
CA GLN A 71 7.35 -8.05 -16.29
C GLN A 71 8.09 -7.17 -17.31
N ALA A 72 8.86 -6.19 -16.85
CA ALA A 72 9.68 -5.33 -17.72
C ALA A 72 10.75 -6.12 -18.47
N GLU A 73 11.21 -7.24 -17.89
CA GLU A 73 12.16 -8.17 -18.52
C GLU A 73 11.49 -9.27 -19.38
N GLY A 74 10.15 -9.19 -19.54
CA GLY A 74 9.37 -10.07 -20.40
C GLY A 74 8.94 -11.40 -19.76
N PHE A 75 9.12 -11.59 -18.46
CA PHE A 75 8.68 -12.81 -17.78
C PHE A 75 7.19 -12.77 -17.43
N PRO A 76 6.41 -13.82 -17.79
CA PRO A 76 5.04 -13.95 -17.32
C PRO A 76 5.03 -14.31 -15.83
N VAL A 77 4.49 -13.41 -15.00
CA VAL A 77 4.37 -13.63 -13.56
C VAL A 77 2.91 -13.85 -13.22
N CYS A 78 2.62 -14.95 -12.52
CA CYS A 78 1.31 -15.25 -11.95
C CYS A 78 1.29 -14.84 -10.47
N LEU A 79 0.16 -14.33 -10.01
CA LEU A 79 -0.05 -14.00 -8.60
C LEU A 79 -1.01 -14.98 -7.95
N ILE A 80 -0.71 -15.36 -6.71
CA ILE A 80 -1.58 -16.23 -5.92
C ILE A 80 -1.90 -15.61 -4.56
N ASN A 81 -3.15 -15.74 -4.15
CA ASN A 81 -3.62 -15.26 -2.86
C ASN A 81 -3.09 -16.15 -1.72
N PRO A 82 -2.59 -15.58 -0.60
CA PRO A 82 -2.21 -16.32 0.60
C PRO A 82 -3.26 -17.32 1.11
N TYR A 83 -4.53 -16.98 0.98
CA TYR A 83 -5.62 -17.88 1.35
C TYR A 83 -5.67 -19.17 0.50
N GLN A 84 -5.39 -19.06 -0.81
CA GLN A 84 -5.31 -20.22 -1.69
C GLN A 84 -4.09 -21.08 -1.36
N MET A 85 -2.95 -20.46 -1.06
CA MET A 85 -1.75 -21.17 -0.62
C MET A 85 -1.94 -21.87 0.73
N LYS A 86 -2.67 -21.24 1.67
CA LYS A 86 -3.03 -21.86 2.93
C LYS A 86 -3.88 -23.12 2.72
N LYS A 87 -4.95 -23.02 1.92
CA LYS A 87 -5.79 -24.18 1.58
C LYS A 87 -5.01 -25.32 0.92
N TYR A 88 -4.04 -25.00 0.08
CA TYR A 88 -3.17 -25.99 -0.54
C TYR A 88 -2.24 -26.65 0.48
N GLY A 89 -1.72 -25.89 1.46
CA GLY A 89 -0.84 -26.39 2.50
C GLY A 89 -1.53 -27.16 3.62
N ASP A 90 -2.83 -26.96 3.85
CA ASP A 90 -3.60 -27.67 4.91
C ASP A 90 -3.75 -29.17 4.61
N VAL A 91 -3.42 -29.62 3.40
CA VAL A 91 -3.38 -31.04 3.01
C VAL A 91 -2.10 -31.74 3.50
N GLU A 92 -1.05 -30.99 3.81
CA GLU A 92 0.22 -31.52 4.32
C GLU A 92 0.30 -31.37 5.86
N ILE A 93 0.17 -32.48 6.56
CA ILE A 93 0.18 -32.58 8.03
C ILE A 93 1.52 -32.07 8.61
N HIS A 94 1.46 -31.06 9.47
CA HIS A 94 2.45 -30.66 10.49
C HIS A 94 3.93 -30.56 10.10
N LYS A 95 4.33 -29.51 9.35
CA LYS A 95 5.76 -29.15 9.26
C LYS A 95 5.97 -27.69 9.67
N ALA A 96 7.04 -27.45 10.45
CA ALA A 96 7.42 -26.09 10.86
C ALA A 96 7.46 -25.13 9.67
N LYS A 97 6.74 -24.02 9.77
CA LYS A 97 6.64 -22.98 8.75
C LYS A 97 8.00 -22.25 8.64
N THR A 98 8.54 -22.18 7.44
CA THR A 98 9.74 -21.37 7.13
C THR A 98 9.59 -20.81 5.73
N ASP A 99 10.08 -19.58 5.49
CA ASP A 99 10.04 -18.90 4.20
C ASP A 99 10.57 -19.78 3.06
N ARG A 100 11.60 -20.59 3.33
CA ARG A 100 12.17 -21.52 2.34
C ARG A 100 11.20 -22.62 1.93
N LYS A 101 10.47 -23.19 2.89
CA LYS A 101 9.45 -24.22 2.61
C LYS A 101 8.25 -23.58 1.91
N ASP A 102 7.89 -22.37 2.27
CA ASP A 102 6.79 -21.65 1.64
C ASP A 102 7.12 -21.34 0.17
N ALA A 103 8.36 -20.89 -0.15
CA ALA A 103 8.79 -20.70 -1.54
C ALA A 103 8.78 -22.01 -2.35
N VAL A 104 9.25 -23.12 -1.78
CA VAL A 104 9.17 -24.44 -2.44
C VAL A 104 7.72 -24.84 -2.70
N ARG A 105 6.84 -24.69 -1.71
CA ARG A 105 5.41 -24.98 -1.84
C ARG A 105 4.73 -24.15 -2.94
N ILE A 106 5.08 -22.86 -3.06
CA ILE A 106 4.60 -22.01 -4.14
C ILE A 106 5.08 -22.54 -5.50
N ALA A 107 6.35 -22.94 -5.61
CA ALA A 107 6.88 -23.52 -6.84
C ALA A 107 6.22 -24.88 -7.18
N THR A 108 5.98 -25.73 -6.20
CA THR A 108 5.25 -27.01 -6.38
C THR A 108 3.83 -26.76 -6.87
N TYR A 109 3.13 -25.79 -6.26
CA TYR A 109 1.80 -25.39 -6.73
C TYR A 109 1.84 -24.94 -8.20
N ALA A 110 2.87 -24.18 -8.61
CA ALA A 110 3.02 -23.75 -10.00
C ALA A 110 3.20 -24.91 -10.97
N LEU A 111 3.87 -26.00 -10.57
CA LEU A 111 3.98 -27.22 -11.37
C LEU A 111 2.64 -27.95 -11.49
N GLU A 112 1.99 -28.20 -10.36
CA GLU A 112 0.77 -29.01 -10.33
C GLU A 112 -0.46 -28.34 -10.93
N LYS A 113 -0.52 -27.00 -10.81
CA LYS A 113 -1.68 -26.20 -11.22
C LYS A 113 -1.38 -25.24 -12.37
N ALA A 114 -0.31 -25.50 -13.13
CA ALA A 114 0.10 -24.64 -14.26
C ALA A 114 -1.06 -24.29 -15.20
N TYR A 115 -1.97 -25.22 -15.45
CA TYR A 115 -3.16 -25.06 -16.31
C TYR A 115 -4.19 -24.05 -15.78
N LYS A 116 -4.12 -23.67 -14.50
CA LYS A 116 -5.01 -22.68 -13.86
C LYS A 116 -4.36 -21.31 -13.69
N LEU A 117 -3.06 -21.23 -13.94
CA LEU A 117 -2.32 -20.00 -13.72
C LEU A 117 -2.50 -19.07 -14.92
N THR A 118 -2.90 -17.84 -14.63
CA THR A 118 -2.96 -16.76 -15.62
C THR A 118 -1.93 -15.69 -15.27
N PRO A 119 -1.10 -15.25 -16.22
CA PRO A 119 -0.17 -14.15 -15.98
C PRO A 119 -0.92 -12.88 -15.55
N TYR A 120 -0.37 -12.19 -14.57
CA TYR A 120 -0.91 -10.93 -14.07
C TYR A 120 -0.91 -9.86 -15.17
N SER A 121 -2.07 -9.27 -15.41
CA SER A 121 -2.30 -8.37 -16.53
C SER A 121 -2.21 -6.89 -16.13
N ALA A 122 -1.98 -6.01 -17.12
CA ALA A 122 -2.05 -4.56 -16.93
C ALA A 122 -3.45 -4.07 -16.49
N MET A 123 -4.50 -4.82 -16.82
CA MET A 123 -5.87 -4.49 -16.39
C MET A 123 -6.04 -4.74 -14.89
N GLU A 124 -5.54 -5.87 -14.38
CA GLU A 124 -5.56 -6.17 -12.94
C GLU A 124 -4.77 -5.13 -12.16
N GLN A 125 -3.62 -4.67 -12.68
CA GLN A 125 -2.86 -3.57 -12.09
C GLN A 125 -3.70 -2.30 -11.95
N LYS A 126 -4.44 -1.91 -12.97
CA LYS A 126 -5.33 -0.72 -12.92
C LYS A 126 -6.40 -0.85 -11.85
N TYR A 127 -7.03 -2.01 -11.72
CA TYR A 127 -8.02 -2.25 -10.66
C TYR A 127 -7.42 -2.17 -9.25
N GLU A 128 -6.21 -2.67 -9.07
CA GLU A 128 -5.52 -2.59 -7.78
C GLU A 128 -5.11 -1.15 -7.45
N ASP A 129 -4.61 -0.39 -8.41
CA ASP A 129 -4.29 1.02 -8.26
C ASP A 129 -5.55 1.83 -7.89
N LEU A 130 -6.69 1.57 -8.53
CA LEU A 130 -7.96 2.19 -8.17
C LEU A 130 -8.43 1.83 -6.76
N ARG A 131 -8.30 0.57 -6.35
CA ARG A 131 -8.61 0.15 -4.97
C ARG A 131 -7.70 0.83 -3.94
N PHE A 132 -6.41 0.96 -4.26
CA PHE A 132 -5.47 1.65 -3.42
C PHE A 132 -5.85 3.13 -3.26
N LEU A 133 -6.09 3.84 -4.36
CA LEU A 133 -6.50 5.25 -4.35
C LEU A 133 -7.82 5.45 -3.61
N SER A 134 -8.81 4.57 -3.82
CA SER A 134 -10.09 4.62 -3.10
C SER A 134 -9.91 4.49 -1.58
N ARG A 135 -9.06 3.57 -1.12
CA ARG A 135 -8.75 3.44 0.31
C ARG A 135 -8.04 4.68 0.86
N GLN A 136 -7.06 5.23 0.12
CA GLN A 136 -6.37 6.46 0.51
C GLN A 136 -7.35 7.63 0.60
N TYR A 137 -8.24 7.77 -0.36
CA TYR A 137 -9.29 8.80 -0.34
C TYR A 137 -10.20 8.66 0.89
N GLY A 138 -10.69 7.45 1.18
CA GLY A 138 -11.52 7.19 2.35
C GLY A 138 -10.82 7.53 3.67
N GLN A 139 -9.53 7.19 3.81
CA GLN A 139 -8.72 7.56 4.97
C GLN A 139 -8.60 9.09 5.11
N ARG A 140 -8.35 9.82 4.02
CA ARG A 140 -8.27 11.28 4.05
C ARG A 140 -9.58 11.93 4.46
N ILE A 141 -10.73 11.42 3.99
CA ILE A 141 -12.04 11.91 4.41
C ILE A 141 -12.26 11.67 5.91
N ALA A 142 -11.91 10.49 6.41
CA ALA A 142 -11.99 10.19 7.85
C ALA A 142 -11.09 11.11 8.70
N ASP A 143 -9.85 11.36 8.24
CA ASP A 143 -8.92 12.28 8.91
C ASP A 143 -9.47 13.71 8.94
N VAL A 144 -10.00 14.20 7.83
CA VAL A 144 -10.64 15.53 7.77
C VAL A 144 -11.81 15.61 8.74
N SER A 145 -12.66 14.59 8.80
CA SER A 145 -13.81 14.56 9.73
C SER A 145 -13.35 14.60 11.19
N ARG A 146 -12.34 13.79 11.52
CA ARG A 146 -11.76 13.78 12.87
C ARG A 146 -11.16 15.12 13.26
N LEU A 147 -10.37 15.74 12.38
CA LEU A 147 -9.75 17.04 12.62
C LEU A 147 -10.80 18.16 12.77
N LYS A 148 -11.89 18.10 12.01
CA LYS A 148 -13.02 19.04 12.19
C LYS A 148 -13.65 18.92 13.56
N THR A 149 -13.91 17.69 14.03
CA THR A 149 -14.46 17.47 15.36
C THR A 149 -13.52 18.02 16.44
N GLN A 150 -12.24 17.69 16.37
CA GLN A 150 -11.24 18.20 17.32
C GLN A 150 -11.15 19.73 17.32
N LEU A 151 -11.22 20.35 16.14
CA LEU A 151 -11.25 21.82 16.04
C LEU A 151 -12.48 22.41 16.73
N LEU A 152 -13.66 21.83 16.49
CA LEU A 152 -14.91 22.30 17.13
C LEU A 152 -14.85 22.15 18.64
N ASP A 153 -14.36 21.02 19.15
CA ASP A 153 -14.18 20.79 20.60
C ASP A 153 -13.24 21.83 21.22
N HIS A 154 -12.16 22.22 20.54
CA HIS A 154 -11.28 23.28 21.02
C HIS A 154 -11.93 24.67 20.97
N LEU A 155 -12.70 24.94 19.90
CA LEU A 155 -13.41 26.22 19.79
C LEU A 155 -14.51 26.38 20.85
N ASP A 156 -15.19 25.30 21.20
CA ASP A 156 -16.20 25.33 22.26
C ASP A 156 -15.58 25.65 23.65
N GLN A 157 -14.30 25.30 23.84
CA GLN A 157 -13.57 25.64 25.08
C GLN A 157 -12.99 27.07 25.07
N THR A 158 -12.51 27.55 23.92
CA THR A 158 -11.75 28.81 23.81
C THR A 158 -12.60 29.99 23.31
N MET A 159 -13.61 29.69 22.49
CA MET A 159 -14.51 30.65 21.85
C MET A 159 -15.93 30.09 21.73
N PRO A 160 -16.62 29.84 22.88
CA PRO A 160 -17.96 29.23 22.84
C PRO A 160 -18.94 30.04 21.99
N GLY A 161 -19.65 29.35 21.13
CA GLY A 161 -20.64 29.96 20.21
C GLY A 161 -20.07 30.58 18.93
N ILE A 162 -18.74 30.59 18.73
CA ILE A 162 -18.12 31.13 17.48
C ILE A 162 -18.64 30.47 16.23
N THR A 163 -18.95 29.19 16.27
CA THR A 163 -19.44 28.38 15.15
C THR A 163 -20.86 28.78 14.71
N SER A 164 -21.63 29.44 15.60
CA SER A 164 -22.93 30.03 15.26
C SER A 164 -22.78 31.31 14.43
N LEU A 165 -21.69 32.04 14.64
CA LEU A 165 -21.42 33.31 13.97
C LEU A 165 -20.63 33.11 12.67
N LEU A 166 -19.66 32.21 12.70
CA LEU A 166 -18.76 31.93 11.59
C LEU A 166 -18.81 30.46 11.21
N ALA A 167 -19.46 30.15 10.10
CA ALA A 167 -19.65 28.76 9.70
C ALA A 167 -18.43 28.17 8.97
N LEU A 168 -18.17 26.89 9.21
CA LEU A 168 -17.12 26.10 8.51
C LEU A 168 -17.64 25.63 7.14
N LYS A 169 -17.99 26.59 6.23
CA LYS A 169 -18.71 26.29 4.97
C LYS A 169 -17.87 26.40 3.71
N SER A 170 -16.56 26.63 3.76
CA SER A 170 -15.75 26.76 2.56
C SER A 170 -15.16 25.43 2.10
N ARG A 171 -15.00 25.27 0.76
CA ARG A 171 -14.30 24.13 0.16
C ARG A 171 -12.78 24.22 0.30
N THR A 172 -12.24 25.43 0.47
CA THR A 172 -10.80 25.67 0.64
C THR A 172 -10.53 26.36 1.98
N PRO A 173 -9.44 26.00 2.68
CA PRO A 173 -9.08 26.64 3.95
C PRO A 173 -8.89 28.15 3.84
N ASP A 174 -8.35 28.62 2.73
CA ASP A 174 -8.03 30.04 2.52
C ASP A 174 -9.27 30.94 2.33
N ASN A 175 -10.42 30.33 1.99
CA ASN A 175 -11.70 31.02 1.84
C ASN A 175 -12.66 30.74 3.03
N CYS A 176 -12.20 30.05 4.07
CA CYS A 176 -13.03 29.77 5.23
C CYS A 176 -12.85 30.86 6.28
N VAL A 177 -13.87 31.72 6.42
CA VAL A 177 -13.83 32.87 7.35
C VAL A 177 -13.55 32.42 8.79
N LEU A 178 -14.12 31.32 9.25
CA LEU A 178 -13.80 30.77 10.58
C LEU A 178 -12.33 30.41 10.71
N LEU A 179 -11.72 29.75 9.73
CA LEU A 179 -10.31 29.38 9.80
C LEU A 179 -9.39 30.59 9.71
N LEU A 180 -9.73 31.59 8.91
CA LEU A 180 -8.99 32.84 8.87
C LEU A 180 -9.08 33.59 10.20
N PHE A 181 -10.26 33.59 10.79
CA PHE A 181 -10.49 34.23 12.08
C PHE A 181 -9.68 33.57 13.21
N ILE A 182 -9.74 32.26 13.34
CA ILE A 182 -9.01 31.54 14.40
C ILE A 182 -7.49 31.53 14.21
N LYS A 183 -6.99 31.62 12.98
CA LYS A 183 -5.57 31.85 12.70
C LYS A 183 -5.09 33.21 13.27
N ARG A 184 -5.98 34.17 13.36
CA ARG A 184 -5.65 35.53 13.81
C ARG A 184 -5.92 35.74 15.30
N PHE A 185 -6.96 35.10 15.83
CA PHE A 185 -7.40 35.22 17.23
C PHE A 185 -7.58 33.80 17.83
N ASN A 186 -6.78 33.49 18.83
CA ASN A 186 -6.75 32.14 19.41
C ASN A 186 -7.82 31.90 20.48
N SER A 187 -8.36 32.99 21.09
CA SER A 187 -9.40 32.92 22.14
C SER A 187 -10.16 34.22 22.26
N PHE A 188 -11.34 34.19 22.89
CA PHE A 188 -12.07 35.41 23.27
C PHE A 188 -11.31 36.27 24.26
N ASP A 189 -10.52 35.68 25.15
CA ASP A 189 -9.68 36.45 26.09
C ASP A 189 -8.63 37.29 25.38
N GLU A 190 -8.08 36.78 24.28
CA GLU A 190 -7.17 37.55 23.43
C GLU A 190 -7.88 38.76 22.79
N ILE A 191 -9.10 38.55 22.29
CA ILE A 191 -9.92 39.61 21.67
C ILE A 191 -10.26 40.68 22.71
N HIS A 192 -10.67 40.27 23.93
CA HIS A 192 -10.96 41.23 25.03
C HIS A 192 -9.71 42.05 25.37
N ARG A 193 -8.55 41.43 25.42
CA ARG A 193 -7.28 42.10 25.77
C ARG A 193 -6.85 43.14 24.75
N ILE A 194 -7.05 42.93 23.45
CA ILE A 194 -6.69 43.91 22.42
C ILE A 194 -7.68 45.07 22.30
N GLY A 195 -8.90 44.91 22.78
CA GLY A 195 -9.95 45.93 22.81
C GLY A 195 -10.62 46.17 21.44
N LYS A 196 -11.84 46.73 21.53
CA LYS A 196 -12.75 46.91 20.35
C LYS A 196 -12.12 47.67 19.18
N PRO A 197 -11.40 48.80 19.34
CA PRO A 197 -10.88 49.56 18.19
C PRO A 197 -9.89 48.75 17.37
N ARG A 198 -8.97 48.05 18.05
CA ARG A 198 -7.93 47.24 17.39
C ARG A 198 -8.52 45.97 16.75
N PHE A 199 -9.52 45.35 17.42
CA PHE A 199 -10.25 44.23 16.85
C PHE A 199 -10.94 44.60 15.53
N LEU A 200 -11.66 45.71 15.47
CA LEU A 200 -12.35 46.17 14.27
C LEU A 200 -11.38 46.47 13.12
N SER A 201 -10.23 47.09 13.42
CA SER A 201 -9.19 47.32 12.42
C SER A 201 -8.64 46.05 11.81
N VAL A 202 -8.43 45.02 12.60
CA VAL A 202 -7.89 43.73 12.13
C VAL A 202 -8.95 42.87 11.43
N SER A 203 -10.19 42.84 11.95
CA SER A 203 -11.26 42.04 11.35
C SER A 203 -11.69 42.54 9.96
N SER A 204 -11.57 43.84 9.68
CA SER A 204 -11.86 44.41 8.35
C SER A 204 -10.89 43.91 7.26
N THR A 205 -9.73 43.39 7.62
CA THR A 205 -8.76 42.79 6.69
C THR A 205 -9.02 41.31 6.39
N LEU A 206 -9.84 40.63 7.19
CA LEU A 206 -10.18 39.20 7.00
C LEU A 206 -11.28 38.96 5.95
N THR A 207 -12.00 40.02 5.56
CA THR A 207 -13.14 39.95 4.62
C THR A 207 -12.81 40.46 3.22
N ARG A 208 -11.59 40.80 2.96
CA ARG A 208 -11.05 41.14 1.65
C ARG A 208 -10.22 39.98 1.08
#